data_19c74a7c6de967d842a32b62d5b1db03
#
_entry.id   19c74a7c6de967d842a32b62d5b1db03
#
_cell.length_a   1.000
_cell.length_b   1.000
_cell.length_c   1.000
_cell.angle_alpha   90.00
_cell.angle_beta   90.00
_cell.angle_gamma   90.00
#
_symmetry.space_group_name_H-M   'P 1'
#
loop_
_entity.id
_entity.type
_entity.pdbx_description
1 polymer ?
#
loop_
_entity_poly.entity_id
_entity_poly.type
_entity_poly.pdbx_seq_one_letter_code
_entity_poly.pdbx_strand_id
1 'polypeptide(L)'
;MPIPTQMSLVGFIASAPELHFTKAGAECCRMRVGVEQWRKEVDGSFTKLDPTFHDVVAFESTARETYARFRKGDSFVASGYVHEYEVDGREGSVIKEQFVARKIGHNANKTDYVVQRGRHAAGRPLAAVPQPPAVGL
;
A
#
# COMPACT_ATOMS: atom_id res chain seq x y z
N MET A 1 -16.26 1.90 -22.95
CA MET A 1 -14.87 2.12 -22.52
C MET A 1 -14.56 1.24 -21.34
N PRO A 2 -13.52 0.45 -21.40
CA PRO A 2 -13.14 -0.32 -20.24
C PRO A 2 -12.60 0.59 -19.14
N ILE A 3 -12.81 0.19 -17.91
CA ILE A 3 -12.30 0.94 -16.78
C ILE A 3 -10.80 0.68 -16.66
N PRO A 4 -9.97 1.71 -16.66
CA PRO A 4 -8.53 1.49 -16.47
C PRO A 4 -8.27 1.06 -15.02
N THR A 5 -7.60 -0.06 -14.87
CA THR A 5 -7.33 -0.61 -13.56
C THR A 5 -5.85 -0.86 -13.37
N GLN A 6 -5.45 -1.07 -12.14
CA GLN A 6 -4.06 -1.35 -11.79
C GLN A 6 -4.00 -2.49 -10.80
N MET A 7 -2.85 -3.15 -10.76
CA MET A 7 -2.61 -4.20 -9.78
C MET A 7 -2.61 -3.59 -8.37
N SER A 8 -3.22 -4.28 -7.42
CA SER A 8 -3.28 -3.79 -6.05
C SER A 8 -2.74 -4.82 -5.08
N LEU A 9 -2.31 -4.33 -3.92
CA LEU A 9 -1.88 -5.16 -2.81
C LEU A 9 -2.54 -4.62 -1.55
N VAL A 10 -3.13 -5.51 -0.76
CA VAL A 10 -3.81 -5.15 0.48
C VAL A 10 -3.18 -5.94 1.62
N GLY A 11 -2.85 -5.27 2.70
CA GLY A 11 -2.22 -5.94 3.82
C GLY A 11 -1.99 -5.01 5.00
N PHE A 12 -1.02 -5.36 5.83
CA PHE A 12 -0.65 -4.56 7.00
C PHE A 12 0.86 -4.35 7.00
N ILE A 13 1.28 -3.25 7.63
CA ILE A 13 2.70 -2.91 7.73
C ILE A 13 3.32 -3.77 8.83
N ALA A 14 4.23 -4.65 8.47
CA ALA A 14 4.85 -5.58 9.41
C ALA A 14 6.13 -5.05 10.02
N SER A 15 6.79 -4.10 9.36
CA SER A 15 7.98 -3.44 9.90
C SER A 15 7.85 -1.94 9.70
N ALA A 16 8.46 -1.16 10.59
CA ALA A 16 8.42 0.29 10.47
C ALA A 16 9.00 0.71 9.12
N PRO A 17 8.33 1.63 8.40
CA PRO A 17 8.88 2.12 7.15
C PRO A 17 10.26 2.78 7.36
N GLU A 18 11.17 2.55 6.43
CA GLU A 18 12.50 3.12 6.45
C GLU A 18 12.71 3.97 5.21
N LEU A 19 13.30 5.14 5.41
CA LEU A 19 13.57 6.05 4.31
C LEU A 19 15.06 5.99 3.96
N HIS A 20 15.32 5.71 2.70
CA HIS A 20 16.69 5.64 2.17
C HIS A 20 16.78 6.53 0.93
N PHE A 21 18.00 6.75 0.50
CA PHE A 21 18.24 7.48 -0.75
C PHE A 21 18.96 6.56 -1.71
N THR A 22 18.53 6.58 -2.98
CA THR A 22 19.23 5.82 -4.01
C THR A 22 20.54 6.49 -4.36
N LYS A 23 21.37 5.82 -5.15
CA LYS A 23 22.64 6.40 -5.60
C LYS A 23 22.41 7.69 -6.39
N ALA A 24 21.28 7.80 -7.06
CA ALA A 24 20.92 9.00 -7.79
C ALA A 24 20.34 10.08 -6.91
N GLY A 25 20.20 9.85 -5.61
CA GLY A 25 19.66 10.83 -4.67
C GLY A 25 18.14 10.81 -4.56
N ALA A 26 17.48 9.83 -5.17
CA ALA A 26 16.02 9.74 -5.07
C ALA A 26 15.61 9.11 -3.74
N GLU A 27 14.52 9.58 -3.19
CA GLU A 27 13.98 9.03 -1.96
C GLU A 27 13.38 7.66 -2.21
N CYS A 28 13.59 6.75 -1.27
CA CYS A 28 13.08 5.39 -1.35
C CYS A 28 12.61 4.96 0.04
N CYS A 29 11.36 4.55 0.14
CA CYS A 29 10.82 4.02 1.38
C CYS A 29 10.66 2.52 1.22
N ARG A 30 11.18 1.78 2.18
CA ARG A 30 11.08 0.31 2.18
C ARG A 30 10.41 -0.15 3.46
N MET A 31 9.60 -1.18 3.33
CA MET A 31 8.92 -1.76 4.48
C MET A 31 8.57 -3.20 4.20
N ARG A 32 8.48 -3.99 5.27
CA ARG A 32 7.99 -5.36 5.19
C ARG A 32 6.50 -5.33 5.47
N VAL A 33 5.71 -6.04 4.68
CA VAL A 33 4.27 -6.08 4.85
C VAL A 33 3.80 -7.52 4.99
N GLY A 34 2.68 -7.69 5.67
CA GLY A 34 2.03 -8.98 5.76
C GLY A 34 0.74 -8.96 4.94
N VAL A 35 0.49 -10.05 4.26
CA VAL A 35 -0.73 -10.22 3.46
C VAL A 35 -1.45 -11.42 3.99
N GLU A 36 -2.66 -11.21 4.48
CA GLU A 36 -3.45 -12.31 5.04
C GLU A 36 -3.86 -13.26 3.95
N GLN A 37 -3.82 -14.55 4.29
CA GLN A 37 -4.16 -15.62 3.37
C GLN A 37 -5.36 -16.38 3.90
N TRP A 38 -6.23 -16.77 2.99
CA TRP A 38 -7.44 -17.52 3.32
C TRP A 38 -7.57 -18.69 2.37
N ARG A 39 -8.08 -19.81 2.88
CA ARG A 39 -8.38 -20.98 2.07
C ARG A 39 -9.87 -21.23 2.11
N LYS A 40 -10.47 -21.39 0.94
CA LYS A 40 -11.88 -21.75 0.87
C LYS A 40 -12.02 -23.23 1.07
N GLU A 41 -12.86 -23.61 2.03
CA GLU A 41 -13.10 -25.03 2.32
C GLU A 41 -14.21 -25.57 1.42
N VAL A 42 -14.34 -26.90 1.44
CA VAL A 42 -15.32 -27.57 0.59
C VAL A 42 -16.75 -27.15 0.92
N ASP A 43 -17.02 -26.84 2.18
CA ASP A 43 -18.35 -26.43 2.63
C ASP A 43 -18.65 -24.96 2.38
N GLY A 44 -17.74 -24.24 1.72
CA GLY A 44 -17.91 -22.81 1.44
C GLY A 44 -17.37 -21.88 2.51
N SER A 45 -16.98 -22.41 3.66
CA SER A 45 -16.37 -21.55 4.69
C SER A 45 -14.92 -21.24 4.33
N PHE A 46 -14.32 -20.31 5.07
CA PHE A 46 -12.93 -19.90 4.84
C PHE A 46 -12.10 -20.17 6.09
N THR A 47 -10.91 -20.71 5.88
CA THR A 47 -9.95 -20.94 6.95
C THR A 47 -8.84 -19.91 6.81
N LYS A 48 -8.55 -19.18 7.90
CA LYS A 48 -7.47 -18.23 7.91
C LYS A 48 -6.15 -18.96 8.02
N LEU A 49 -5.25 -18.68 7.10
CA LEU A 49 -3.91 -19.23 7.09
C LEU A 49 -2.94 -18.20 7.65
N ASP A 50 -1.68 -18.60 7.85
CA ASP A 50 -0.65 -17.68 8.26
C ASP A 50 -0.44 -16.64 7.15
N PRO A 51 -0.20 -15.39 7.52
CA PRO A 51 0.06 -14.38 6.49
C PRO A 51 1.39 -14.64 5.80
N THR A 52 1.49 -14.20 4.56
CA THR A 52 2.77 -14.19 3.86
C THR A 52 3.37 -12.80 3.99
N PHE A 53 4.70 -12.72 3.95
CA PHE A 53 5.40 -11.47 4.14
C PHE A 53 6.16 -11.07 2.89
N HIS A 54 6.12 -9.81 2.56
CA HIS A 54 6.67 -9.30 1.30
C HIS A 54 7.31 -7.94 1.51
N ASP A 55 8.19 -7.58 0.58
CA ASP A 55 8.81 -6.27 0.59
C ASP A 55 8.00 -5.31 -0.27
N VAL A 56 7.78 -4.13 0.25
CA VAL A 56 7.14 -3.05 -0.49
C VAL A 56 8.12 -1.88 -0.53
N VAL A 57 8.23 -1.28 -1.70
CA VAL A 57 9.10 -0.13 -1.89
C VAL A 57 8.31 0.96 -2.60
N ALA A 58 8.59 2.20 -2.24
CA ALA A 58 8.02 3.36 -2.90
C ALA A 58 9.13 4.36 -3.17
N PHE A 59 8.94 5.23 -4.16
CA PHE A 59 9.97 6.18 -4.56
C PHE A 59 9.43 7.60 -4.56
N GLU A 60 10.33 8.55 -4.38
CA GLU A 60 10.07 9.99 -4.51
C GLU A 60 8.93 10.44 -3.61
N SER A 61 7.93 11.14 -4.13
CA SER A 61 6.87 11.68 -3.30
C SER A 61 6.10 10.60 -2.56
N THR A 62 5.86 9.46 -3.21
CA THR A 62 5.19 8.35 -2.53
C THR A 62 6.01 7.85 -1.36
N ALA A 63 7.34 7.82 -1.51
CA ALA A 63 8.22 7.42 -0.41
C ALA A 63 8.12 8.37 0.78
N ARG A 64 8.14 9.68 0.51
CA ARG A 64 8.04 10.69 1.57
C ARG A 64 6.71 10.58 2.32
N GLU A 65 5.62 10.45 1.57
CA GLU A 65 4.30 10.39 2.20
C GLU A 65 4.10 9.08 2.95
N THR A 66 4.62 7.97 2.42
CA THR A 66 4.53 6.69 3.11
C THR A 66 5.30 6.74 4.43
N TYR A 67 6.52 7.25 4.39
CA TYR A 67 7.34 7.35 5.59
C TYR A 67 6.69 8.26 6.64
N ALA A 68 6.08 9.35 6.20
CA ALA A 68 5.48 10.31 7.11
C ALA A 68 4.18 9.81 7.76
N ARG A 69 3.41 8.99 7.06
CA ARG A 69 2.04 8.68 7.45
C ARG A 69 1.78 7.25 7.92
N PHE A 70 2.68 6.32 7.61
CA PHE A 70 2.45 4.92 7.94
C PHE A 70 3.32 4.46 9.10
N ARG A 71 2.77 3.59 9.91
CA ARG A 71 3.46 3.00 11.06
C ARG A 71 3.24 1.49 11.06
N LYS A 72 4.12 0.80 11.75
CA LYS A 72 3.98 -0.64 11.93
C LYS A 72 2.60 -0.95 12.50
N GLY A 73 1.92 -1.90 11.90
CA GLY A 73 0.58 -2.30 12.30
C GLY A 73 -0.54 -1.70 11.47
N ASP A 74 -0.25 -0.64 10.72
CA ASP A 74 -1.28 0.00 9.91
C ASP A 74 -1.74 -0.90 8.78
N SER A 75 -3.04 -0.85 8.48
CA SER A 75 -3.60 -1.55 7.32
C SER A 75 -3.56 -0.63 6.12
N PHE A 76 -3.19 -1.18 4.98
CA PHE A 76 -2.99 -0.38 3.77
C PHE A 76 -3.60 -1.01 2.54
N VAL A 77 -3.81 -0.17 1.53
CA VAL A 77 -4.13 -0.57 0.17
C VAL A 77 -3.15 0.17 -0.74
N ALA A 78 -2.49 -0.56 -1.61
CA ALA A 78 -1.53 0.05 -2.53
C ALA A 78 -1.81 -0.38 -3.95
N SER A 79 -1.51 0.49 -4.90
CA SER A 79 -1.52 0.13 -6.31
C SER A 79 -0.11 0.29 -6.88
N GLY A 80 0.23 -0.55 -7.83
CA GLY A 80 1.56 -0.53 -8.40
C GLY A 80 1.84 -1.78 -9.21
N TYR A 81 3.02 -2.31 -9.05
CA TYR A 81 3.42 -3.50 -9.82
C TYR A 81 4.46 -4.31 -9.07
N VAL A 82 4.58 -5.57 -9.46
CA VAL A 82 5.60 -6.46 -8.90
C VAL A 82 6.86 -6.31 -9.73
N HIS A 83 7.97 -6.10 -9.06
CA HIS A 83 9.29 -6.02 -9.67
C HIS A 83 10.11 -7.22 -9.23
N GLU A 84 10.56 -8.01 -10.20
CA GLU A 84 11.45 -9.12 -9.91
C GLU A 84 12.89 -8.68 -10.13
N TYR A 85 13.78 -9.15 -9.28
CA TYR A 85 15.19 -8.83 -9.42
C TYR A 85 16.05 -10.01 -8.96
N GLU A 86 17.25 -10.07 -9.47
CA GLU A 86 18.14 -11.17 -9.22
C GLU A 86 19.18 -10.77 -8.16
N VAL A 87 19.39 -11.65 -7.21
CA VAL A 87 20.37 -11.44 -6.15
C VAL A 87 21.34 -12.60 -6.17
N ASP A 88 22.64 -12.31 -6.17
CA ASP A 88 23.65 -13.35 -6.12
C ASP A 88 23.72 -13.94 -4.71
N GLY A 89 23.63 -15.24 -4.62
CA GLY A 89 23.72 -15.98 -3.37
C GLY A 89 24.89 -16.94 -3.39
N ARG A 90 25.10 -17.60 -2.27
CA ARG A 90 26.18 -18.59 -2.15
C ARG A 90 26.03 -19.76 -3.11
N GLU A 91 24.81 -20.13 -3.40
CA GLU A 91 24.50 -21.27 -4.25
C GLU A 91 23.96 -20.85 -5.60
N GLY A 92 24.32 -19.68 -6.06
CA GLY A 92 23.86 -19.15 -7.33
C GLY A 92 22.90 -18.01 -7.16
N SER A 93 22.31 -17.56 -8.26
CA SER A 93 21.37 -16.45 -8.27
C SER A 93 20.02 -16.86 -7.76
N VAL A 94 19.39 -15.98 -7.01
CA VAL A 94 18.02 -16.15 -6.51
C VAL A 94 17.18 -15.01 -7.02
N ILE A 95 16.01 -15.32 -7.55
CA ILE A 95 15.08 -14.29 -8.00
C ILE A 95 14.21 -13.88 -6.83
N LYS A 96 14.16 -12.59 -6.55
CA LYS A 96 13.33 -12.03 -5.50
C LYS A 96 12.30 -11.09 -6.08
N GLU A 97 11.25 -10.87 -5.33
CA GLU A 97 10.17 -9.98 -5.74
C GLU A 97 9.98 -8.88 -4.72
N GLN A 98 9.58 -7.72 -5.19
CA GLN A 98 9.10 -6.65 -4.33
C GLN A 98 7.93 -5.97 -5.03
N PHE A 99 7.03 -5.42 -4.24
CA PHE A 99 5.92 -4.65 -4.79
C PHE A 99 6.31 -3.18 -4.80
N VAL A 100 6.26 -2.57 -5.97
CA VAL A 100 6.54 -1.13 -6.10
C VAL A 100 5.22 -0.39 -6.00
N ALA A 101 5.02 0.32 -4.91
CA ALA A 101 3.79 1.05 -4.67
C ALA A 101 3.87 2.42 -5.35
N ARG A 102 2.98 2.66 -6.29
CA ARG A 102 2.85 3.97 -6.92
C ARG A 102 1.89 4.87 -6.15
N LYS A 103 0.89 4.27 -5.56
CA LYS A 103 -0.08 4.92 -4.70
C LYS A 103 -0.29 4.05 -3.48
N ILE A 104 -0.48 4.65 -2.34
CA ILE A 104 -0.74 3.90 -1.12
C ILE A 104 -1.63 4.72 -0.21
N GLY A 105 -2.55 4.05 0.46
CA GLY A 105 -3.44 4.69 1.41
C GLY A 105 -3.77 3.74 2.53
N HIS A 106 -4.27 4.27 3.62
CA HIS A 106 -4.77 3.44 4.69
C HIS A 106 -6.04 2.74 4.26
N ASN A 107 -6.21 1.50 4.70
CA ASN A 107 -7.41 0.75 4.38
C ASN A 107 -8.56 1.32 5.21
N ALA A 108 -9.51 1.96 4.55
CA ALA A 108 -10.60 2.65 5.22
C ALA A 108 -11.47 1.72 6.08
N ASN A 109 -11.55 0.44 5.72
CA ASN A 109 -12.35 -0.50 6.49
C ASN A 109 -11.73 -0.87 7.81
N LYS A 110 -10.43 -0.62 7.98
CA LYS A 110 -9.69 -1.02 9.16
C LYS A 110 -8.95 0.14 9.83
N THR A 111 -9.29 1.36 9.49
CA THR A 111 -8.58 2.53 9.98
C THR A 111 -9.59 3.59 10.40
N ASP A 112 -9.44 4.10 11.61
CA ASP A 112 -10.20 5.26 12.06
C ASP A 112 -9.37 6.49 11.78
N TYR A 113 -9.96 7.47 11.10
CA TYR A 113 -9.21 8.65 10.75
C TYR A 113 -10.13 9.83 10.43
N VAL A 114 -9.54 10.99 10.47
CA VAL A 114 -10.22 12.22 10.08
C VAL A 114 -9.56 12.73 8.80
N VAL A 115 -10.38 13.06 7.82
CA VAL A 115 -9.86 13.55 6.55
C VAL A 115 -9.67 15.05 6.62
N GLN A 116 -8.44 15.47 6.36
CA GLN A 116 -8.15 16.87 6.17
C GLN A 116 -8.10 17.11 4.67
N ARG A 117 -8.91 18.06 4.21
CA ARG A 117 -8.93 18.35 2.78
C ARG A 117 -7.63 19.02 2.39
N GLY A 118 -7.09 18.58 1.25
CA GLY A 118 -5.81 19.06 0.79
C GLY A 118 -5.87 20.49 0.25
N ARG A 119 -4.72 20.99 -0.15
CA ARG A 119 -4.60 22.34 -0.68
C ARG A 119 -5.47 22.59 -1.89
N HIS A 120 -5.69 21.58 -2.72
CA HIS A 120 -6.55 21.73 -3.88
C HIS A 120 -7.95 22.11 -3.45
N ALA A 121 -8.47 21.42 -2.43
CA ALA A 121 -9.78 21.69 -1.93
C ALA A 121 -9.83 23.06 -1.27
N ALA A 122 -8.77 23.46 -0.59
CA ALA A 122 -8.74 24.76 0.08
C ALA A 122 -8.81 25.92 -0.90
N GLY A 123 -8.35 25.74 -2.12
CA GLY A 123 -8.44 26.78 -3.13
C GLY A 123 -9.78 26.82 -3.85
N ARG A 124 -10.73 26.01 -3.46
CA ARG A 124 -12.04 25.95 -4.08
C ARG A 124 -13.12 26.34 -3.08
N PRO A 125 -14.20 26.95 -3.56
CA PRO A 125 -15.32 27.23 -2.67
C PRO A 125 -15.99 25.94 -2.31
N LEU A 126 -15.64 25.40 -1.15
CA LEU A 126 -16.18 24.15 -0.70
C LEU A 126 -17.68 24.18 -0.52
N ALA A 127 -18.21 25.33 -0.25
CA ALA A 127 -19.62 25.46 -0.06
C ALA A 127 -20.42 25.12 -1.31
N ALA A 128 -19.75 25.16 -2.44
CA ALA A 128 -20.40 24.85 -3.70
C ALA A 128 -20.61 23.36 -3.91
N VAL A 129 -20.01 22.54 -3.06
CA VAL A 129 -20.13 21.09 -3.19
C VAL A 129 -21.06 20.57 -2.12
N PRO A 130 -22.31 20.32 -2.45
CA PRO A 130 -23.21 19.77 -1.46
C PRO A 130 -22.73 18.39 -1.03
N GLN A 131 -22.85 18.15 0.25
CA GLN A 131 -22.59 16.83 0.75
C GLN A 131 -23.61 15.87 0.15
N PRO A 132 -23.21 14.75 -0.38
CA PRO A 132 -24.19 13.77 -0.79
C PRO A 132 -24.93 13.37 0.46
N PRO A 133 -26.23 13.20 0.34
CA PRO A 133 -27.00 12.71 1.48
C PRO A 133 -26.37 11.43 1.91
N ALA A 134 -26.31 11.28 3.18
CA ALA A 134 -25.84 10.05 3.72
C ALA A 134 -26.69 9.00 3.15
N VAL A 135 -26.25 8.42 2.18
CA VAL A 135 -26.93 7.45 1.58
C VAL A 135 -26.90 6.36 2.39
N GLY A 136 -27.86 6.21 2.85
CA GLY A 136 -27.96 4.99 3.35
C GLY A 136 -27.50 4.12 2.40
N LEU A 137 -27.03 3.82 2.26
CA LEU A 137 -26.76 2.99 1.41
C LEU A 137 -27.07 1.86 1.56
#